data_f2026f023ce4e632b30a6bb08949dc48
#
_entry.id   f2026f023ce4e632b30a6bb08949dc48
#
_cell.length_a   1.000
_cell.length_b   1.000
_cell.length_c   1.000
_cell.angle_alpha   90.00
_cell.angle_beta   90.00
_cell.angle_gamma   90.00
#
_symmetry.space_group_name_H-M   'P 1'
#
loop_
_entity.id
_entity.type
_entity.pdbx_description
1 polymer ?
#
loop_
_entity_poly.entity_id
_entity_poly.type
_entity_poly.pdbx_seq_one_letter_code
_entity_poly.pdbx_strand_id
1 'polypeptide(L)'
;CIRDSVHTEYVPVESEHSALSACIGASAAGARVATATSSQGLAYMWEELHIASGMRCPIVMANANRAISAPINIHGDHSDVMGARDAGWIMFFAETAQEAYDNTVIAFRVAEDPNVLLPVITSLDGFVTTHAMDVCVMEDDETVEKFVGEYKPLYPLLDTEHPVGHGMFATLGPDYMKMKRIERNVITN
;
A
#
# COMPACT_ATOMS: atom_id res chain seq x y z
N CYS A 1 3.86 0.38 21.94
CA CYS A 1 3.78 1.20 20.71
C CYS A 1 4.73 0.63 19.68
N ILE A 2 4.31 0.50 18.43
CA ILE A 2 5.15 0.07 17.29
C ILE A 2 6.48 0.86 17.22
N ARG A 3 6.47 2.11 17.66
CA ARG A 3 7.64 2.97 17.71
C ARG A 3 8.77 2.49 18.63
N ASP A 4 8.45 1.71 19.64
CA ASP A 4 9.42 1.32 20.69
C ASP A 4 9.97 -0.09 20.47
N SER A 5 9.30 -0.91 19.65
CA SER A 5 9.66 -2.31 19.38
C SER A 5 10.34 -2.53 18.02
N VAL A 6 10.14 -1.64 17.06
CA VAL A 6 10.74 -1.73 15.71
C VAL A 6 11.41 -0.41 15.39
N HIS A 7 12.59 -0.47 14.77
CA HIS A 7 13.30 0.74 14.33
C HIS A 7 12.56 1.40 13.14
N THR A 8 11.48 2.09 13.46
CA THR A 8 10.59 2.72 12.48
C THR A 8 10.61 4.23 12.65
N GLU A 9 10.80 4.95 11.56
CA GLU A 9 10.68 6.39 11.55
C GLU A 9 9.25 6.81 11.19
N TYR A 10 8.64 7.60 12.05
CA TYR A 10 7.33 8.18 11.81
C TYR A 10 7.49 9.60 11.25
N VAL A 11 7.01 9.80 10.02
CA VAL A 11 7.11 11.07 9.31
C VAL A 11 5.71 11.71 9.24
N PRO A 12 5.42 12.71 10.09
CA PRO A 12 4.17 13.46 10.01
C PRO A 12 4.20 14.42 8.81
N VAL A 13 3.09 14.48 8.10
CA VAL A 13 2.89 15.36 6.94
C VAL A 13 1.57 16.12 7.07
N GLU A 14 1.36 17.15 6.25
CA GLU A 14 0.20 18.04 6.36
C GLU A 14 -1.06 17.50 5.65
N SER A 15 -0.93 16.52 4.78
CA SER A 15 -2.06 15.98 4.03
C SER A 15 -1.86 14.52 3.60
N GLU A 16 -2.95 13.86 3.23
CA GLU A 16 -2.92 12.49 2.73
C GLU A 16 -2.15 12.40 1.40
N HIS A 17 -2.30 13.38 0.52
CA HIS A 17 -1.54 13.45 -0.72
C HIS A 17 -0.02 13.47 -0.44
N SER A 18 0.41 14.33 0.48
CA SER A 18 1.82 14.40 0.90
C SER A 18 2.29 13.11 1.59
N ALA A 19 1.40 12.40 2.30
CA ALA A 19 1.73 11.14 2.95
C ALA A 19 2.09 10.07 1.91
N LEU A 20 1.29 9.91 0.86
CA LEU A 20 1.58 8.92 -0.17
C LEU A 20 2.76 9.34 -1.04
N SER A 21 2.91 10.64 -1.35
CA SER A 21 4.10 11.17 -2.04
C SER A 21 5.39 10.86 -1.26
N ALA A 22 5.39 11.04 0.06
CA ALA A 22 6.53 10.70 0.91
C ALA A 22 6.82 9.18 0.90
N CYS A 23 5.76 8.36 0.94
CA CYS A 23 5.89 6.90 0.82
C CYS A 23 6.48 6.48 -0.53
N ILE A 24 6.05 7.09 -1.63
CA ILE A 24 6.60 6.82 -2.97
C ILE A 24 8.07 7.19 -3.02
N GLY A 25 8.45 8.37 -2.52
CA GLY A 25 9.83 8.80 -2.48
C GLY A 25 10.72 7.88 -1.63
N ALA A 26 10.27 7.50 -0.45
CA ALA A 26 11.00 6.60 0.45
C ALA A 26 11.11 5.18 -0.14
N SER A 27 10.03 4.65 -0.71
CA SER A 27 10.03 3.35 -1.39
C SER A 27 10.97 3.34 -2.59
N ALA A 28 10.95 4.39 -3.41
CA ALA A 28 11.87 4.54 -4.54
C ALA A 28 13.33 4.67 -4.10
N ALA A 29 13.59 5.24 -2.92
CA ALA A 29 14.92 5.28 -2.31
C ALA A 29 15.35 3.92 -1.72
N GLY A 30 14.48 2.92 -1.67
CA GLY A 30 14.77 1.57 -1.21
C GLY A 30 14.35 1.29 0.23
N ALA A 31 13.52 2.13 0.84
CA ALA A 31 12.99 1.88 2.17
C ALA A 31 11.71 1.02 2.12
N ARG A 32 11.50 0.20 3.17
CA ARG A 32 10.20 -0.41 3.45
C ARG A 32 9.26 0.65 4.01
N VAL A 33 8.08 0.79 3.45
CA VAL A 33 7.16 1.86 3.84
C VAL A 33 5.73 1.37 4.01
N ALA A 34 5.01 2.02 4.94
CA ALA A 34 3.59 1.81 5.14
C ALA A 34 2.89 3.13 5.46
N THR A 35 1.60 3.19 5.17
CA THR A 35 0.74 4.32 5.51
C THR A 35 -0.66 3.84 5.85
N ALA A 36 -1.52 4.74 6.32
CA ALA A 36 -2.92 4.44 6.59
C ALA A 36 -3.80 5.62 6.21
N THR A 37 -5.01 5.32 5.75
CA THR A 37 -5.97 6.35 5.31
C THR A 37 -7.41 5.86 5.47
N SER A 38 -8.36 6.70 5.09
CA SER A 38 -9.80 6.44 5.09
C SER A 38 -10.53 7.41 4.17
N SER A 39 -11.56 6.95 3.45
CA SER A 39 -12.56 7.79 2.79
C SER A 39 -11.97 8.89 1.90
N GLN A 40 -12.22 10.17 2.25
CA GLN A 40 -11.71 11.32 1.51
C GLN A 40 -10.19 11.37 1.45
N GLY A 41 -9.48 10.84 2.46
CA GLY A 41 -8.03 10.74 2.44
C GLY A 41 -7.54 9.87 1.30
N LEU A 42 -8.18 8.70 1.07
CA LEU A 42 -7.87 7.85 -0.08
C LEU A 42 -8.19 8.56 -1.41
N ALA A 43 -9.33 9.25 -1.48
CA ALA A 43 -9.70 10.02 -2.67
C ALA A 43 -8.71 11.16 -2.96
N TYR A 44 -8.15 11.78 -1.91
CA TYR A 44 -7.16 12.85 -2.05
C TYR A 44 -5.79 12.33 -2.53
N MET A 45 -5.50 11.05 -2.35
CA MET A 45 -4.29 10.37 -2.88
C MET A 45 -4.48 9.84 -4.32
N TRP A 46 -5.57 10.11 -5.00
CA TRP A 46 -5.98 9.42 -6.23
C TRP A 46 -4.88 9.31 -7.29
N GLU A 47 -4.24 10.42 -7.65
CA GLU A 47 -3.19 10.38 -8.68
C GLU A 47 -1.95 9.62 -8.22
N GLU A 48 -1.63 9.72 -6.92
CA GLU A 48 -0.49 9.06 -6.30
C GLU A 48 -0.63 7.53 -6.32
N LEU A 49 -1.86 7.01 -6.25
CA LEU A 49 -2.11 5.58 -6.36
C LEU A 49 -1.61 5.03 -7.70
N HIS A 50 -1.88 5.75 -8.79
CA HIS A 50 -1.43 5.35 -10.12
C HIS A 50 0.10 5.49 -10.29
N ILE A 51 0.69 6.50 -9.65
CA ILE A 51 2.14 6.69 -9.65
C ILE A 51 2.82 5.55 -8.90
N ALA A 52 2.35 5.21 -7.70
CA ALA A 52 2.92 4.14 -6.87
C ALA A 52 2.91 2.78 -7.59
N SER A 53 1.80 2.41 -8.20
CA SER A 53 1.68 1.15 -8.96
C SER A 53 2.52 1.18 -10.25
N GLY A 54 2.51 2.29 -10.97
CA GLY A 54 3.30 2.47 -12.21
C GLY A 54 4.81 2.44 -11.96
N MET A 55 5.27 2.95 -10.83
CA MET A 55 6.66 2.89 -10.38
C MET A 55 7.02 1.57 -9.69
N ARG A 56 6.05 0.68 -9.48
CA ARG A 56 6.28 -0.60 -8.81
C ARG A 56 6.80 -0.45 -7.37
N CYS A 57 6.26 0.52 -6.64
CA CYS A 57 6.61 0.76 -5.24
C CYS A 57 5.85 -0.20 -4.33
N PRO A 58 6.51 -1.11 -3.58
CA PRO A 58 5.86 -2.07 -2.69
C PRO A 58 5.44 -1.39 -1.38
N ILE A 59 4.42 -0.54 -1.47
CA ILE A 59 3.86 0.20 -0.33
C ILE A 59 2.69 -0.59 0.25
N VAL A 60 2.63 -0.72 1.57
CA VAL A 60 1.47 -1.29 2.27
C VAL A 60 0.63 -0.16 2.85
N MET A 61 -0.65 -0.13 2.51
CA MET A 61 -1.59 0.88 2.99
C MET A 61 -2.76 0.21 3.72
N ALA A 62 -2.97 0.56 4.97
CA ALA A 62 -4.20 0.21 5.68
C ALA A 62 -5.29 1.24 5.34
N ASN A 63 -6.47 0.77 4.92
CA ASN A 63 -7.61 1.63 4.62
C ASN A 63 -8.81 1.26 5.49
N ALA A 64 -9.16 2.13 6.44
CA ALA A 64 -10.39 2.02 7.21
C ALA A 64 -11.55 2.54 6.36
N ASN A 65 -12.23 1.63 5.67
CA ASN A 65 -13.23 1.96 4.65
C ASN A 65 -14.39 2.78 5.20
N ARG A 66 -14.73 3.83 4.49
CA ARG A 66 -15.85 4.70 4.79
C ARG A 66 -16.33 5.39 3.53
N ALA A 67 -17.66 5.60 3.42
CA ALA A 67 -18.25 6.30 2.29
C ALA A 67 -17.62 7.67 2.03
N ILE A 68 -17.46 8.01 0.78
CA ILE A 68 -17.09 9.37 0.35
C ILE A 68 -18.35 10.24 0.39
N SER A 69 -18.20 11.48 0.85
CA SER A 69 -19.27 12.49 0.83
C SER A 69 -19.75 12.77 -0.62
N ALA A 70 -21.01 13.05 -0.93
CA ALA A 70 -22.16 13.12 -0.04
C ALA A 70 -23.22 12.11 -0.48
N PRO A 71 -23.91 11.49 0.46
CA PRO A 71 -23.76 11.61 1.91
C PRO A 71 -22.61 10.76 2.44
N ILE A 72 -21.92 11.24 3.47
CA ILE A 72 -20.97 10.42 4.21
C ILE A 72 -21.72 9.39 5.07
N ASN A 73 -21.20 8.18 5.12
CA ASN A 73 -21.68 7.12 5.99
C ASN A 73 -20.53 6.56 6.83
N ILE A 74 -20.71 6.56 8.14
CA ILE A 74 -19.70 6.08 9.09
C ILE A 74 -19.90 4.61 9.50
N HIS A 75 -20.94 3.94 9.00
CA HIS A 75 -21.33 2.58 9.44
C HIS A 75 -20.91 1.46 8.48
N GLY A 76 -19.85 1.65 7.76
CA GLY A 76 -19.34 0.65 6.84
C GLY A 76 -19.79 0.90 5.39
N ASP A 77 -18.83 1.20 4.57
CA ASP A 77 -19.00 1.41 3.15
C ASP A 77 -17.63 1.26 2.48
N HIS A 78 -17.58 0.63 1.33
CA HIS A 78 -16.33 0.38 0.59
C HIS A 78 -16.23 1.22 -0.69
N SER A 79 -17.06 2.26 -0.84
CA SER A 79 -17.05 3.11 -2.04
C SER A 79 -15.73 3.85 -2.25
N ASP A 80 -15.00 4.14 -1.17
CA ASP A 80 -13.68 4.74 -1.22
C ASP A 80 -12.68 3.82 -1.93
N VAL A 81 -12.47 2.60 -1.43
CA VAL A 81 -11.51 1.66 -2.03
C VAL A 81 -11.99 1.10 -3.36
N MET A 82 -13.29 0.95 -3.56
CA MET A 82 -13.83 0.57 -4.86
C MET A 82 -13.54 1.61 -5.94
N GLY A 83 -13.47 2.90 -5.57
CA GLY A 83 -12.98 3.94 -6.46
C GLY A 83 -11.54 3.72 -6.91
N ALA A 84 -10.68 3.15 -6.07
CA ALA A 84 -9.28 2.89 -6.35
C ALA A 84 -9.01 1.54 -7.08
N ARG A 85 -10.04 0.77 -7.38
CA ARG A 85 -9.97 -0.57 -7.98
C ARG A 85 -9.07 -0.68 -9.21
N ASP A 86 -9.07 0.33 -10.06
CA ASP A 86 -8.33 0.33 -11.32
C ASP A 86 -6.95 1.02 -11.22
N ALA A 87 -6.52 1.36 -9.99
CA ALA A 87 -5.25 2.05 -9.77
C ALA A 87 -4.01 1.13 -9.78
N GLY A 88 -4.19 -0.17 -9.95
CA GLY A 88 -3.08 -1.14 -10.02
C GLY A 88 -2.56 -1.61 -8.67
N TRP A 89 -3.34 -1.43 -7.60
CA TRP A 89 -3.05 -1.94 -6.28
C TRP A 89 -3.69 -3.30 -6.05
N ILE A 90 -3.00 -4.18 -5.34
CA ILE A 90 -3.59 -5.41 -4.80
C ILE A 90 -4.45 -5.03 -3.60
N MET A 91 -5.64 -5.60 -3.48
CA MET A 91 -6.59 -5.25 -2.42
C MET A 91 -6.96 -6.49 -1.62
N PHE A 92 -6.71 -6.44 -0.31
CA PHE A 92 -7.18 -7.44 0.65
C PHE A 92 -8.32 -6.85 1.46
N PHE A 93 -9.33 -7.64 1.74
CA PHE A 93 -10.48 -7.23 2.54
C PHE A 93 -10.55 -8.10 3.78
N ALA A 94 -10.72 -7.49 4.93
CA ALA A 94 -10.82 -8.14 6.23
C ALA A 94 -12.22 -7.98 6.82
N GLU A 95 -12.79 -9.08 7.29
CA GLU A 95 -14.09 -9.09 7.98
C GLU A 95 -13.92 -9.03 9.52
N THR A 96 -12.74 -9.39 10.03
CA THR A 96 -12.41 -9.44 11.45
C THR A 96 -11.11 -8.70 11.75
N ALA A 97 -10.88 -8.38 13.03
CA ALA A 97 -9.63 -7.79 13.49
C ALA A 97 -8.43 -8.74 13.24
N GLN A 98 -8.64 -10.06 13.38
CA GLN A 98 -7.61 -11.05 13.10
C GLN A 98 -7.21 -11.04 11.63
N GLU A 99 -8.19 -11.05 10.72
CA GLU A 99 -7.88 -10.96 9.28
C GLU A 99 -7.19 -9.66 8.91
N ALA A 100 -7.56 -8.53 9.55
CA ALA A 100 -6.89 -7.26 9.31
C ALA A 100 -5.40 -7.30 9.70
N TYR A 101 -5.09 -7.95 10.83
CA TYR A 101 -3.72 -8.19 11.27
C TYR A 101 -2.98 -9.11 10.28
N ASP A 102 -3.54 -10.28 9.99
CA ASP A 102 -2.93 -11.29 9.12
C ASP A 102 -2.71 -10.74 7.71
N ASN A 103 -3.72 -10.09 7.14
CA ASN A 103 -3.63 -9.46 5.82
C ASN A 103 -2.55 -8.37 5.77
N THR A 104 -2.34 -7.63 6.86
CA THR A 104 -1.30 -6.60 6.90
C THR A 104 0.09 -7.22 6.88
N VAL A 105 0.32 -8.30 7.63
CA VAL A 105 1.59 -9.04 7.63
C VAL A 105 1.83 -9.68 6.26
N ILE A 106 0.81 -10.32 5.68
CA ILE A 106 0.87 -10.93 4.35
C ILE A 106 1.12 -9.87 3.27
N ALA A 107 0.54 -8.68 3.40
CA ALA A 107 0.67 -7.60 2.43
C ALA A 107 2.13 -7.20 2.20
N PHE A 108 2.95 -7.10 3.25
CA PHE A 108 4.38 -6.83 3.10
C PHE A 108 5.07 -7.93 2.29
N ARG A 109 4.80 -9.20 2.62
CA ARG A 109 5.40 -10.32 1.91
C ARG A 109 5.02 -10.37 0.44
N VAL A 110 3.75 -10.05 0.12
CA VAL A 110 3.25 -10.03 -1.26
C VAL A 110 3.78 -8.81 -2.03
N ALA A 111 3.71 -7.63 -1.42
CA ALA A 111 4.15 -6.39 -2.07
C ALA A 111 5.64 -6.44 -2.46
N GLU A 112 6.47 -7.01 -1.58
CA GLU A 112 7.91 -7.04 -1.73
C GLU A 112 8.43 -8.24 -2.55
N ASP A 113 7.57 -9.18 -2.94
CA ASP A 113 7.98 -10.30 -3.79
C ASP A 113 8.52 -9.76 -5.13
N PRO A 114 9.74 -10.18 -5.56
CA PRO A 114 10.36 -9.70 -6.80
C PRO A 114 9.52 -9.91 -8.05
N ASN A 115 8.64 -10.91 -8.05
CA ASN A 115 7.76 -11.18 -9.18
C ASN A 115 6.47 -10.35 -9.13
N VAL A 116 6.13 -9.79 -7.97
CA VAL A 116 4.95 -8.95 -7.75
C VAL A 116 5.31 -7.47 -7.80
N LEU A 117 6.06 -6.95 -6.83
CA LEU A 117 6.46 -5.54 -6.72
C LEU A 117 5.31 -4.58 -7.03
N LEU A 118 4.21 -4.72 -6.33
CA LEU A 118 3.05 -3.85 -6.43
C LEU A 118 2.61 -3.40 -5.04
N PRO A 119 2.07 -2.18 -4.94
CA PRO A 119 1.52 -1.74 -3.68
C PRO A 119 0.26 -2.52 -3.31
N VAL A 120 0.01 -2.67 -2.01
CA VAL A 120 -1.11 -3.43 -1.45
C VAL A 120 -1.93 -2.56 -0.52
N ILE A 121 -3.25 -2.57 -0.68
CA ILE A 121 -4.21 -2.00 0.26
C ILE A 121 -4.80 -3.13 1.11
N THR A 122 -4.69 -3.02 2.42
CA THR A 122 -5.43 -3.84 3.38
C THR A 122 -6.65 -3.07 3.85
N SER A 123 -7.81 -3.50 3.39
CA SER A 123 -9.10 -2.85 3.66
C SER A 123 -9.82 -3.52 4.82
N LEU A 124 -10.33 -2.71 5.72
CA LEU A 124 -11.19 -3.16 6.80
C LEU A 124 -12.34 -2.16 6.97
N ASP A 125 -13.47 -2.63 7.48
CA ASP A 125 -14.60 -1.74 7.74
C ASP A 125 -14.23 -0.62 8.72
N GLY A 126 -14.53 0.60 8.37
CA GLY A 126 -14.17 1.80 9.13
C GLY A 126 -15.03 2.05 10.38
N PHE A 127 -15.96 1.16 10.72
CA PHE A 127 -16.81 1.30 11.90
C PHE A 127 -16.92 -0.01 12.68
N VAL A 128 -17.45 -1.07 12.09
CA VAL A 128 -17.68 -2.34 12.83
C VAL A 128 -16.36 -2.95 13.26
N THR A 129 -15.47 -3.24 12.33
CA THR A 129 -14.17 -3.88 12.62
C THR A 129 -13.24 -2.96 13.41
N THR A 130 -13.23 -1.66 13.09
CA THR A 130 -12.30 -0.70 13.72
C THR A 130 -12.70 -0.22 15.09
N HIS A 131 -13.97 -0.37 15.50
CA HIS A 131 -14.50 0.10 16.79
C HIS A 131 -15.02 -1.03 17.68
N ALA A 132 -15.14 -2.26 17.18
CA ALA A 132 -15.46 -3.40 17.98
C ALA A 132 -14.28 -3.80 18.88
N MET A 133 -14.58 -4.35 20.05
CA MET A 133 -13.59 -5.07 20.84
C MET A 133 -13.60 -6.53 20.37
N ASP A 134 -12.50 -6.98 19.84
CA ASP A 134 -12.31 -8.34 19.36
C ASP A 134 -10.99 -8.92 19.90
N VAL A 135 -10.89 -10.24 19.90
CA VAL A 135 -9.68 -10.94 20.32
C VAL A 135 -8.82 -11.18 19.10
N CYS A 136 -7.64 -10.57 19.09
CA CYS A 136 -6.64 -10.79 18.06
C CYS A 136 -5.47 -11.57 18.66
N VAL A 137 -5.13 -12.70 18.05
CA VAL A 137 -3.93 -13.48 18.36
C VAL A 137 -2.79 -12.92 17.54
N MET A 138 -1.84 -12.31 18.21
CA MET A 138 -0.66 -11.74 17.56
C MET A 138 0.48 -12.78 17.62
N GLU A 139 1.14 -12.96 16.50
CA GLU A 139 2.38 -13.73 16.44
C GLU A 139 3.53 -12.97 17.15
N ASP A 140 4.54 -13.69 17.58
CA ASP A 140 5.73 -13.05 18.12
C ASP A 140 6.57 -12.37 17.03
N ASP A 141 7.36 -11.37 17.43
CA ASP A 141 8.14 -10.55 16.52
C ASP A 141 9.10 -11.38 15.65
N GLU A 142 9.71 -12.43 16.22
CA GLU A 142 10.65 -13.32 15.51
C GLU A 142 9.93 -14.08 14.39
N THR A 143 8.73 -14.59 14.66
CA THR A 143 7.89 -15.29 13.66
C THR A 143 7.51 -14.35 12.52
N VAL A 144 7.06 -13.13 12.85
CA VAL A 144 6.70 -12.12 11.85
C VAL A 144 7.91 -11.69 11.03
N GLU A 145 9.04 -11.40 11.66
CA GLU A 145 10.28 -11.02 10.99
C GLU A 145 10.76 -12.12 10.03
N LYS A 146 10.72 -13.38 10.45
CA LYS A 146 11.08 -14.53 9.61
C LYS A 146 10.13 -14.70 8.44
N PHE A 147 8.83 -14.47 8.63
CA PHE A 147 7.82 -14.59 7.57
C PHE A 147 7.96 -13.48 6.54
N VAL A 148 8.02 -12.24 6.96
CA VAL A 148 8.16 -11.07 6.08
C VAL A 148 9.54 -11.05 5.43
N GLY A 149 10.58 -11.32 6.20
CA GLY A 149 11.97 -11.33 5.75
C GLY A 149 12.59 -9.94 5.61
N GLU A 150 13.89 -9.94 5.29
CA GLU A 150 14.63 -8.73 5.01
C GLU A 150 14.19 -8.14 3.65
N TYR A 151 13.84 -6.84 3.65
CA TYR A 151 13.53 -6.15 2.40
C TYR A 151 14.80 -5.85 1.59
N LYS A 152 14.81 -6.28 0.34
CA LYS A 152 15.90 -6.03 -0.60
C LYS A 152 15.33 -5.33 -1.84
N PRO A 153 15.46 -4.00 -1.93
CA PRO A 153 14.94 -3.26 -3.07
C PRO A 153 15.62 -3.70 -4.35
N LEU A 154 14.83 -3.98 -5.39
CA LEU A 154 15.38 -4.41 -6.70
C LEU A 154 15.89 -3.24 -7.52
N TYR A 155 15.26 -2.08 -7.40
CA TYR A 155 15.52 -0.92 -8.26
C TYR A 155 15.55 0.38 -7.45
N PRO A 156 16.48 0.54 -6.48
CA PRO A 156 16.54 1.78 -5.72
C PRO A 156 17.06 2.91 -6.60
N LEU A 157 16.32 4.03 -6.64
CA LEU A 157 16.69 5.20 -7.44
C LEU A 157 18.02 5.85 -7.00
N LEU A 158 18.47 5.57 -5.77
CA LEU A 158 19.71 6.11 -5.22
C LEU A 158 20.92 5.24 -5.52
N ASP A 159 20.76 4.12 -6.23
CA ASP A 159 21.87 3.31 -6.72
C ASP A 159 22.51 4.01 -7.93
N THR A 160 23.64 4.68 -7.70
CA THR A 160 24.37 5.41 -8.74
C THR A 160 25.20 4.50 -9.65
N GLU A 161 25.47 3.26 -9.22
CA GLU A 161 26.23 2.28 -10.01
C GLU A 161 25.32 1.58 -11.02
N HIS A 162 24.03 1.41 -10.69
CA HIS A 162 23.02 0.80 -11.55
C HIS A 162 21.83 1.73 -11.72
N PRO A 163 21.96 2.86 -12.44
CA PRO A 163 20.91 3.84 -12.53
C PRO A 163 19.66 3.25 -13.22
N VAL A 164 18.52 3.35 -12.54
CA VAL A 164 17.22 2.92 -13.06
C VAL A 164 16.40 4.15 -13.44
N GLY A 165 15.93 4.19 -14.67
CA GLY A 165 14.99 5.20 -15.12
C GLY A 165 13.56 4.70 -14.99
N HIS A 166 12.82 5.19 -14.01
CA HIS A 166 11.36 5.06 -13.98
C HIS A 166 10.77 6.24 -14.75
N GLY A 167 10.40 5.97 -16.01
CA GLY A 167 9.72 6.99 -16.80
C GLY A 167 8.30 7.20 -16.30
N MET A 168 8.05 8.31 -15.61
CA MET A 168 6.68 8.77 -15.34
C MET A 168 5.93 9.13 -16.63
N PHE A 169 6.66 9.31 -17.73
CA PHE A 169 6.11 9.65 -19.02
C PHE A 169 6.46 8.56 -20.05
N ALA A 170 5.48 7.78 -20.43
CA ALA A 170 5.55 7.02 -21.66
C ALA A 170 5.06 7.93 -22.78
N THR A 171 5.99 8.49 -23.54
CA THR A 171 5.70 9.49 -24.57
C THR A 171 5.02 8.93 -25.81
N LEU A 172 5.09 7.60 -26.02
CA LEU A 172 4.51 6.96 -27.20
C LEU A 172 3.91 5.59 -26.84
N GLY A 173 2.83 5.24 -27.53
CA GLY A 173 1.98 4.08 -27.28
C GLY A 173 2.64 2.74 -26.97
N PRO A 174 3.73 2.31 -27.66
CA PRO A 174 4.34 1.00 -27.38
C PRO A 174 4.90 0.87 -25.97
N ASP A 175 5.55 1.89 -25.43
CA ASP A 175 6.16 1.87 -24.10
C ASP A 175 5.09 1.91 -23.01
N TYR A 176 4.09 2.76 -23.16
CA TYR A 176 2.94 2.81 -22.26
C TYR A 176 2.21 1.47 -22.21
N MET A 177 1.91 0.89 -23.36
CA MET A 177 1.23 -0.40 -23.46
C MET A 177 2.06 -1.54 -22.86
N LYS A 178 3.38 -1.48 -23.00
CA LYS A 178 4.29 -2.46 -22.39
C LYS A 178 4.25 -2.38 -20.86
N MET A 179 4.35 -1.19 -20.30
CA MET A 179 4.28 -0.96 -18.84
C MET A 179 2.94 -1.44 -18.28
N LYS A 180 1.82 -1.03 -18.87
CA LYS A 180 0.48 -1.47 -18.46
C LYS A 180 0.24 -2.97 -18.64
N ARG A 181 0.88 -3.59 -19.60
CA ARG A 181 0.81 -5.05 -19.79
C ARG A 181 1.60 -5.80 -18.71
N ILE A 182 2.76 -5.29 -18.31
CA ILE A 182 3.54 -5.88 -17.20
C ILE A 182 2.73 -5.81 -15.91
N GLU A 183 2.19 -4.64 -15.58
CA GLU A 183 1.33 -4.45 -14.42
C GLU A 183 0.14 -5.41 -14.42
N ARG A 184 -0.58 -5.51 -15.53
CA ARG A 184 -1.71 -6.45 -15.68
C ARG A 184 -1.28 -7.90 -15.52
N ASN A 185 -0.17 -8.31 -16.12
CA ASN A 185 0.29 -9.69 -16.04
C ASN A 185 0.64 -10.10 -14.62
N VAL A 186 1.18 -9.18 -13.82
CA VAL A 186 1.45 -9.44 -12.39
C VAL A 186 0.15 -9.66 -11.60
N ILE A 187 -0.90 -8.91 -11.92
CA ILE A 187 -2.20 -9.03 -11.21
C ILE A 187 -2.96 -10.31 -11.65
N THR A 188 -2.73 -10.80 -12.86
CA THR A 188 -3.51 -11.91 -13.44
C THR A 188 -2.85 -13.28 -13.37
N ASN A 189 -1.60 -13.38 -12.97
CA ASN A 189 -0.86 -14.62 -12.77
C ASN A 189 -0.64 -14.93 -11.29
#